data_24a78f5f2cc6d228b2554cd11aaa8f34
#
_entry.id   24a78f5f2cc6d228b2554cd11aaa8f34
#
_cell.length_a   1.000
_cell.length_b   1.000
_cell.length_c   1.000
_cell.angle_alpha   90.00
_cell.angle_beta   90.00
_cell.angle_gamma   90.00
#
_symmetry.space_group_name_H-M   'P 1'
#
loop_
_entity.id
_entity.type
_entity.pdbx_description
1 polymer ?
#
loop_
_entity_poly.entity_id
_entity_poly.type
_entity_poly.pdbx_seq_one_letter_code
_entity_poly.pdbx_strand_id
1 'polypeptide(L)'
;MLSPIALALVGTLALQGARPDPQAAAAAASSDSSSVRQWREDLGYLARELPRRHKNLFHTISRQQFDSALGALDRKLPGLARHQVIVELARLVALVGDGHTNIAPTRDPKIGFHTYPVRLYFFKDGLFIRSAAKPVTDLVGAKVVRIGRLTADQAYLAVRELIGRDNEMNARYFAPFLLAMPEVLHAIGAIDEPNAAPLLLEQGGTRVVTVLHPSGLAPMLPSDTDVSWMQEDGWVDMRGHDGPRAPIWLRGDPRVPLRLEYLPESRTAYVQYNKVGDAPDETVADFAGRLRAFVDSAPVDRVVLDLRLNRGGDGTLNQPLVLSLIRSPRLEGPGHLFVVIGRSTFSAAQFLVHDLEEYTDAVFVGEPTAGKPNSYGDSRRITLPNSGITVRASIYYWQRTHPLASRPWKGPDVAAELTSRDYRANVDPAMREILAWKPEPSLAERMRDAFAAGDSAGALKLHLAYKTDPRHAYTDTEVELNALGYELLRQGRHVAAIAVLQLNSADHPGSSNAFDSLGEAYMQAGRHDEAVRSYERALALDPANENARQMLEKLRGGAAVTPAGALPARSDAGTTAPLPRG
;
A
#
# COMPACT_ATOMS: atom_id res chain seq x y z
N MET A 1 2.18 -79.83 -12.10
CA MET A 1 3.64 -80.02 -12.24
C MET A 1 4.29 -78.73 -11.77
N LEU A 2 5.18 -78.87 -10.79
CA LEU A 2 5.72 -77.88 -9.90
C LEU A 2 6.66 -76.88 -10.55
N SER A 3 6.49 -75.63 -10.22
CA SER A 3 7.41 -74.50 -10.49
C SER A 3 8.47 -74.45 -9.37
N PRO A 4 9.74 -74.07 -9.63
CA PRO A 4 10.65 -73.75 -8.55
C PRO A 4 10.80 -72.24 -8.38
N ILE A 5 10.80 -71.84 -7.11
CA ILE A 5 11.06 -70.52 -6.53
C ILE A 5 12.56 -70.19 -6.67
N ALA A 6 12.86 -69.04 -7.22
CA ALA A 6 14.21 -68.44 -7.21
C ALA A 6 14.36 -67.53 -5.99
N LEU A 7 15.30 -67.90 -5.10
CA LEU A 7 15.71 -67.17 -3.90
C LEU A 7 16.73 -66.12 -4.32
N ALA A 8 16.39 -64.83 -4.18
CA ALA A 8 17.34 -63.70 -4.40
C ALA A 8 18.08 -63.41 -3.08
N LEU A 9 19.40 -63.53 -3.11
CA LEU A 9 20.29 -63.10 -2.03
C LEU A 9 20.33 -61.57 -1.98
N VAL A 10 19.92 -60.99 -0.87
CA VAL A 10 20.16 -59.58 -0.59
C VAL A 10 21.52 -59.42 0.06
N GLY A 11 22.46 -58.90 -0.70
CA GLY A 11 23.80 -58.53 -0.21
C GLY A 11 23.72 -57.16 0.50
N THR A 12 23.94 -57.17 1.82
CA THR A 12 24.15 -55.98 2.63
C THR A 12 25.49 -55.32 2.31
N LEU A 13 25.51 -54.24 1.49
CA LEU A 13 26.67 -53.37 1.41
C LEU A 13 26.68 -52.48 2.67
N ALA A 14 27.67 -52.72 3.52
CA ALA A 14 28.00 -51.79 4.60
C ALA A 14 28.64 -50.53 4.02
N LEU A 15 27.91 -49.40 3.98
CA LEU A 15 28.48 -48.08 3.73
C LEU A 15 29.36 -47.70 4.93
N GLN A 16 30.66 -47.86 4.77
CA GLN A 16 31.65 -47.22 5.65
C GLN A 16 31.55 -45.72 5.44
N GLY A 17 30.91 -44.99 6.37
CA GLY A 17 30.89 -43.55 6.42
C GLY A 17 32.31 -43.00 6.52
N ALA A 18 32.78 -42.32 5.50
CA ALA A 18 34.02 -41.57 5.54
C ALA A 18 33.94 -40.56 6.67
N ARG A 19 34.82 -40.64 7.67
CA ARG A 19 34.98 -39.60 8.68
C ARG A 19 35.40 -38.31 7.98
N PRO A 20 34.75 -37.19 8.25
CA PRO A 20 35.14 -35.90 7.65
C PRO A 20 36.60 -35.59 8.06
N ASP A 21 37.37 -35.08 7.10
CA ASP A 21 38.75 -34.66 7.29
C ASP A 21 38.78 -33.57 8.39
N PRO A 22 39.54 -33.75 9.49
CA PRO A 22 39.65 -32.77 10.55
C PRO A 22 40.14 -31.38 10.08
N GLN A 23 40.95 -31.33 9.02
CA GLN A 23 41.43 -30.10 8.41
C GLN A 23 40.32 -29.39 7.62
N ALA A 24 39.45 -30.12 6.90
CA ALA A 24 38.30 -29.56 6.21
C ALA A 24 37.26 -29.05 7.18
N ALA A 25 37.04 -29.75 8.30
CA ALA A 25 36.14 -29.32 9.37
C ALA A 25 36.67 -28.07 10.10
N ALA A 26 37.97 -27.98 10.36
CA ALA A 26 38.63 -26.81 10.97
C ALA A 26 38.63 -25.59 10.01
N ALA A 27 38.82 -25.81 8.72
CA ALA A 27 38.73 -24.76 7.70
C ALA A 27 37.30 -24.23 7.53
N ALA A 28 36.30 -25.12 7.55
CA ALA A 28 34.88 -24.72 7.54
C ALA A 28 34.49 -23.93 8.81
N ALA A 29 34.91 -24.38 10.00
CA ALA A 29 34.68 -23.67 11.26
C ALA A 29 35.39 -22.31 11.32
N SER A 30 36.56 -22.15 10.71
CA SER A 30 37.29 -20.88 10.64
C SER A 30 36.65 -19.91 9.63
N SER A 31 36.12 -20.39 8.52
CA SER A 31 35.37 -19.58 7.56
C SER A 31 34.05 -19.10 8.12
N ASP A 32 33.32 -19.92 8.87
CA ASP A 32 32.08 -19.56 9.56
C ASP A 32 32.32 -18.48 10.63
N SER A 33 33.38 -18.59 11.45
CA SER A 33 33.70 -17.60 12.47
C SER A 33 34.08 -16.21 11.89
N SER A 34 34.77 -16.18 10.75
CA SER A 34 35.08 -14.94 10.04
C SER A 34 33.85 -14.29 9.43
N SER A 35 32.94 -15.08 8.88
CA SER A 35 31.65 -14.65 8.34
C SER A 35 30.75 -14.04 9.43
N VAL A 36 30.61 -14.69 10.59
CA VAL A 36 29.82 -14.18 11.72
C VAL A 36 30.40 -12.85 12.23
N ARG A 37 31.73 -12.71 12.31
CA ARG A 37 32.36 -11.44 12.70
C ARG A 37 32.01 -10.33 11.71
N GLN A 38 32.09 -10.57 10.41
CA GLN A 38 31.74 -9.59 9.38
C GLN A 38 30.26 -9.17 9.47
N TRP A 39 29.36 -10.10 9.70
CA TRP A 39 27.94 -9.78 9.90
C TRP A 39 27.69 -8.96 11.16
N ARG A 40 28.42 -9.20 12.25
CA ARG A 40 28.36 -8.36 13.46
C ARG A 40 28.88 -6.95 13.22
N GLU A 41 29.95 -6.80 12.45
CA GLU A 41 30.47 -5.48 12.04
C GLU A 41 29.44 -4.73 11.18
N ASP A 42 28.80 -5.39 10.21
CA ASP A 42 27.73 -4.83 9.40
C ASP A 42 26.53 -4.42 10.24
N LEU A 43 26.09 -5.28 11.15
CA LEU A 43 24.98 -5.01 12.08
C LEU A 43 25.29 -3.83 13.01
N GLY A 44 26.49 -3.78 13.57
CA GLY A 44 26.97 -2.67 14.39
C GLY A 44 27.08 -1.35 13.61
N TYR A 45 27.48 -1.42 12.34
CA TYR A 45 27.49 -0.26 11.45
C TYR A 45 26.07 0.24 11.18
N LEU A 46 25.14 -0.66 10.84
CA LEU A 46 23.73 -0.34 10.64
C LEU A 46 23.10 0.30 11.88
N ALA A 47 23.36 -0.25 13.06
CA ALA A 47 22.85 0.26 14.34
C ALA A 47 23.27 1.71 14.63
N ARG A 48 24.46 2.12 14.18
CA ARG A 48 24.95 3.49 14.32
C ARG A 48 24.45 4.43 13.22
N GLU A 49 24.47 3.97 11.96
CA GLU A 49 24.24 4.84 10.81
C GLU A 49 22.75 5.05 10.52
N LEU A 50 21.91 4.05 10.73
CA LEU A 50 20.48 4.16 10.42
C LEU A 50 19.79 5.25 11.26
N PRO A 51 19.98 5.32 12.60
CA PRO A 51 19.41 6.41 13.41
C PRO A 51 19.97 7.80 13.09
N ARG A 52 21.21 7.87 12.59
CA ARG A 52 21.86 9.15 12.24
C ARG A 52 21.37 9.72 10.92
N ARG A 53 20.93 8.86 10.00
CA ARG A 53 20.55 9.26 8.64
C ARG A 53 19.06 9.37 8.45
N HIS A 54 18.27 8.56 9.16
CA HIS A 54 16.83 8.64 9.09
C HIS A 54 16.30 9.91 9.76
N LYS A 55 15.35 10.59 9.13
CA LYS A 55 14.78 11.85 9.64
C LYS A 55 14.21 11.72 11.06
N ASN A 56 13.53 10.61 11.34
CA ASN A 56 13.02 10.25 12.67
C ASN A 56 12.82 8.73 12.74
N LEU A 57 13.86 7.98 13.12
CA LEU A 57 13.84 6.53 13.10
C LEU A 57 12.77 5.93 14.03
N PHE A 58 12.50 6.59 15.13
CA PHE A 58 11.68 6.07 16.23
C PHE A 58 10.24 6.59 16.20
N HIS A 59 9.70 6.81 15.01
CA HIS A 59 8.32 7.32 14.84
C HIS A 59 7.24 6.22 14.98
N THR A 60 7.57 4.95 14.74
CA THR A 60 6.66 3.80 14.91
C THR A 60 7.17 2.78 15.92
N ILE A 61 8.47 2.76 16.19
CA ILE A 61 9.12 1.81 17.09
C ILE A 61 9.95 2.59 18.12
N SER A 62 9.95 2.18 19.39
CA SER A 62 10.82 2.80 20.38
C SER A 62 12.29 2.38 20.18
N ARG A 63 13.23 3.22 20.67
CA ARG A 63 14.65 2.87 20.68
C ARG A 63 14.90 1.52 21.37
N GLN A 64 14.27 1.30 22.51
CA GLN A 64 14.41 0.05 23.27
C GLN A 64 13.96 -1.19 22.47
N GLN A 65 12.85 -1.08 21.74
CA GLN A 65 12.37 -2.16 20.89
C GLN A 65 13.34 -2.43 19.72
N PHE A 66 13.85 -1.38 19.09
CA PHE A 66 14.82 -1.50 18.01
C PHE A 66 16.14 -2.13 18.50
N ASP A 67 16.69 -1.65 19.62
CA ASP A 67 17.92 -2.19 20.23
C ASP A 67 17.72 -3.65 20.67
N SER A 68 16.55 -4.01 21.17
CA SER A 68 16.18 -5.40 21.49
C SER A 68 16.17 -6.30 20.25
N ALA A 69 15.63 -5.82 19.13
CA ALA A 69 15.62 -6.54 17.86
C ALA A 69 17.03 -6.72 17.30
N LEU A 70 17.87 -5.69 17.37
CA LEU A 70 19.31 -5.78 17.04
C LEU A 70 20.02 -6.88 17.84
N GLY A 71 19.85 -6.86 19.18
CA GLY A 71 20.45 -7.88 20.05
C GLY A 71 19.91 -9.29 19.82
N ALA A 72 18.63 -9.42 19.43
CA ALA A 72 18.05 -10.71 19.05
C ALA A 72 18.68 -11.25 17.77
N LEU A 73 18.89 -10.40 16.77
CA LEU A 73 19.55 -10.79 15.53
C LEU A 73 21.03 -11.16 15.76
N ASP A 74 21.79 -10.38 16.56
CA ASP A 74 23.18 -10.70 16.86
C ASP A 74 23.36 -12.10 17.47
N ARG A 75 22.45 -12.49 18.37
CA ARG A 75 22.46 -13.85 18.98
C ARG A 75 22.16 -14.96 17.97
N LYS A 76 21.37 -14.68 16.93
CA LYS A 76 21.03 -15.66 15.90
C LYS A 76 22.12 -15.85 14.83
N LEU A 77 22.96 -14.83 14.60
CA LEU A 77 23.95 -14.83 13.52
C LEU A 77 24.77 -16.12 13.38
N PRO A 78 25.28 -16.76 14.48
CA PRO A 78 26.09 -17.96 14.33
C PRO A 78 25.37 -19.16 13.68
N GLY A 79 24.03 -19.19 13.72
CA GLY A 79 23.23 -20.29 13.18
C GLY A 79 22.53 -19.96 11.86
N LEU A 80 22.76 -18.77 11.27
CA LEU A 80 22.07 -18.34 10.07
C LEU A 80 22.96 -18.43 8.83
N ALA A 81 22.42 -19.00 7.75
CA ALA A 81 23.00 -18.89 6.43
C ALA A 81 22.90 -17.45 5.89
N ARG A 82 23.75 -17.08 4.91
CA ARG A 82 23.82 -15.72 4.34
C ARG A 82 22.45 -15.15 3.99
N HIS A 83 21.62 -15.90 3.28
CA HIS A 83 20.29 -15.42 2.86
C HIS A 83 19.35 -15.20 4.05
N GLN A 84 19.44 -16.02 5.09
CA GLN A 84 18.66 -15.85 6.32
C GLN A 84 19.09 -14.59 7.06
N VAL A 85 20.40 -14.28 7.12
CA VAL A 85 20.89 -13.01 7.69
C VAL A 85 20.32 -11.82 6.94
N ILE A 86 20.31 -11.85 5.61
CA ILE A 86 19.79 -10.77 4.76
C ILE A 86 18.27 -10.57 5.01
N VAL A 87 17.51 -11.65 5.10
CA VAL A 87 16.07 -11.59 5.38
C VAL A 87 15.80 -11.05 6.79
N GLU A 88 16.56 -11.45 7.79
CA GLU A 88 16.44 -10.92 9.16
C GLU A 88 16.87 -9.43 9.23
N LEU A 89 17.89 -9.00 8.47
CA LEU A 89 18.23 -7.58 8.33
C LEU A 89 17.08 -6.79 7.67
N ALA A 90 16.44 -7.34 6.63
CA ALA A 90 15.28 -6.70 6.02
C ALA A 90 14.12 -6.57 7.02
N ARG A 91 13.86 -7.62 7.83
CA ARG A 91 12.88 -7.60 8.92
C ARG A 91 13.18 -6.50 9.94
N LEU A 92 14.43 -6.40 10.39
CA LEU A 92 14.88 -5.39 11.33
C LEU A 92 14.65 -3.97 10.79
N VAL A 93 15.03 -3.71 9.53
CA VAL A 93 14.86 -2.40 8.89
C VAL A 93 13.39 -2.08 8.66
N ALA A 94 12.55 -3.07 8.34
CA ALA A 94 11.11 -2.89 8.16
C ALA A 94 10.36 -2.45 9.43
N LEU A 95 10.93 -2.67 10.63
CA LEU A 95 10.38 -2.18 11.90
C LEU A 95 10.29 -0.65 11.96
N VAL A 96 11.08 0.06 11.17
CA VAL A 96 11.03 1.54 11.10
C VAL A 96 9.66 2.03 10.65
N GLY A 97 8.97 1.28 9.78
CA GLY A 97 7.55 1.53 9.47
C GLY A 97 7.30 2.64 8.45
N ASP A 98 8.22 2.84 7.50
CA ASP A 98 7.99 3.68 6.31
C ASP A 98 8.41 2.96 5.01
N GLY A 99 7.81 3.35 3.89
CA GLY A 99 7.98 2.68 2.61
C GLY A 99 9.31 2.97 1.91
N HIS A 100 10.04 4.02 2.30
CA HIS A 100 11.32 4.39 1.70
C HIS A 100 12.52 3.88 2.50
N THR A 101 12.34 3.40 3.75
CA THR A 101 13.37 2.76 4.57
C THR A 101 13.27 1.25 4.44
N ASN A 102 14.22 0.63 3.71
CA ASN A 102 14.13 -0.78 3.37
C ASN A 102 15.48 -1.39 2.93
N ILE A 103 15.51 -2.73 2.93
CA ILE A 103 16.43 -3.57 2.16
C ILE A 103 15.57 -4.26 1.11
N ALA A 104 15.85 -4.02 -0.18
CA ALA A 104 15.03 -4.51 -1.28
C ALA A 104 15.81 -5.48 -2.18
N PRO A 105 15.55 -6.80 -2.11
CA PRO A 105 16.21 -7.78 -2.98
C PRO A 105 16.06 -7.51 -4.48
N THR A 106 14.95 -6.89 -4.87
CA THR A 106 14.67 -6.50 -6.26
C THR A 106 15.38 -5.22 -6.72
N ARG A 107 16.23 -4.61 -5.88
CA ARG A 107 16.91 -3.32 -6.17
C ARG A 107 18.39 -3.31 -5.80
N ASP A 108 18.90 -4.39 -5.24
CA ASP A 108 20.31 -4.53 -4.89
C ASP A 108 20.85 -5.86 -5.44
N PRO A 109 21.62 -5.82 -6.55
CA PRO A 109 22.18 -7.04 -7.17
C PRO A 109 23.16 -7.78 -6.26
N LYS A 110 23.73 -7.13 -5.23
CA LYS A 110 24.63 -7.79 -4.27
C LYS A 110 23.92 -8.76 -3.35
N ILE A 111 22.59 -8.65 -3.21
CA ILE A 111 21.78 -9.62 -2.49
C ILE A 111 21.81 -10.97 -3.22
N GLY A 112 21.65 -10.97 -4.55
CA GLY A 112 21.85 -12.12 -5.40
C GLY A 112 20.83 -13.25 -5.17
N PHE A 113 19.59 -12.91 -4.76
CA PHE A 113 18.53 -13.90 -4.62
C PHE A 113 18.02 -14.37 -5.97
N HIS A 114 17.53 -15.61 -6.01
CA HIS A 114 16.94 -16.21 -7.19
C HIS A 114 15.44 -16.01 -7.24
N THR A 115 14.82 -16.38 -8.37
CA THR A 115 13.36 -16.39 -8.53
C THR A 115 12.90 -17.72 -9.14
N TYR A 116 11.66 -18.10 -8.84
CA TYR A 116 10.98 -19.15 -9.59
C TYR A 116 10.47 -18.61 -10.93
N PRO A 117 10.25 -19.45 -11.95
CA PRO A 117 9.79 -19.03 -13.26
C PRO A 117 8.28 -18.70 -13.27
N VAL A 118 7.80 -17.98 -12.25
CA VAL A 118 6.41 -17.54 -12.07
C VAL A 118 6.36 -16.11 -11.61
N ARG A 119 5.33 -15.37 -12.04
CA ARG A 119 4.94 -14.09 -11.50
C ARG A 119 3.62 -14.25 -10.78
N LEU A 120 3.63 -13.99 -9.49
CA LEU A 120 2.48 -14.03 -8.62
C LEU A 120 1.78 -12.67 -8.60
N TYR A 121 0.47 -12.68 -8.34
CA TYR A 121 -0.28 -11.45 -8.10
C TYR A 121 -1.44 -11.71 -7.14
N PHE A 122 -1.65 -10.79 -6.19
CA PHE A 122 -2.82 -10.77 -5.32
C PHE A 122 -3.98 -10.06 -6.03
N PHE A 123 -4.85 -10.83 -6.67
CA PHE A 123 -6.15 -10.34 -7.10
C PHE A 123 -7.10 -10.20 -5.91
N LYS A 124 -8.25 -9.57 -6.11
CA LYS A 124 -9.30 -9.45 -5.08
C LYS A 124 -9.70 -10.82 -4.51
N ASP A 125 -9.72 -11.84 -5.34
CA ASP A 125 -10.15 -13.23 -5.06
C ASP A 125 -9.00 -14.17 -4.65
N GLY A 126 -7.78 -13.66 -4.43
CA GLY A 126 -6.66 -14.42 -3.88
C GLY A 126 -5.33 -14.26 -4.61
N LEU A 127 -4.36 -15.10 -4.23
CA LEU A 127 -3.04 -15.17 -4.85
C LEU A 127 -3.08 -16.13 -6.06
N PHE A 128 -2.60 -15.66 -7.22
CA PHE A 128 -2.59 -16.47 -8.44
C PHE A 128 -1.23 -16.43 -9.12
N ILE A 129 -0.94 -17.47 -9.90
CA ILE A 129 0.15 -17.46 -10.89
C ILE A 129 -0.36 -16.67 -12.09
N ARG A 130 0.00 -15.38 -12.17
CA ARG A 130 -0.43 -14.48 -13.23
C ARG A 130 0.25 -14.79 -14.55
N SER A 131 1.56 -15.03 -14.51
CA SER A 131 2.33 -15.43 -15.68
C SER A 131 3.45 -16.38 -15.28
N ALA A 132 3.91 -17.19 -16.24
CA ALA A 132 4.97 -18.17 -16.03
C ALA A 132 5.81 -18.37 -17.29
N ALA A 133 7.09 -18.71 -17.10
CA ALA A 133 7.98 -19.18 -18.14
C ALA A 133 8.07 -20.71 -18.15
N LYS A 134 8.64 -21.29 -19.23
CA LYS A 134 8.95 -22.72 -19.28
C LYS A 134 9.86 -23.11 -18.09
N PRO A 135 9.71 -24.31 -17.50
CA PRO A 135 8.82 -25.39 -17.97
C PRO A 135 7.41 -25.39 -17.37
N VAL A 136 6.98 -24.34 -16.63
CA VAL A 136 5.76 -24.33 -15.80
C VAL A 136 4.64 -23.41 -16.34
N THR A 137 4.58 -23.23 -17.63
CA THR A 137 3.55 -22.40 -18.30
C THR A 137 2.12 -22.93 -18.16
N ASP A 138 1.98 -24.22 -17.90
CA ASP A 138 0.71 -24.91 -17.64
C ASP A 138 0.07 -24.50 -16.29
N LEU A 139 0.86 -23.92 -15.38
CA LEU A 139 0.38 -23.44 -14.09
C LEU A 139 -0.26 -22.05 -14.14
N VAL A 140 -0.21 -21.39 -15.31
CA VAL A 140 -0.75 -20.03 -15.47
C VAL A 140 -2.25 -20.00 -15.20
N GLY A 141 -2.66 -19.06 -14.37
CA GLY A 141 -4.06 -18.89 -13.95
C GLY A 141 -4.48 -19.78 -12.78
N ALA A 142 -3.59 -20.61 -12.23
CA ALA A 142 -3.87 -21.36 -11.02
C ALA A 142 -3.85 -20.45 -9.78
N LYS A 143 -4.79 -20.66 -8.86
CA LYS A 143 -4.82 -20.04 -7.53
C LYS A 143 -3.84 -20.75 -6.62
N VAL A 144 -3.00 -19.98 -5.94
CA VAL A 144 -2.05 -20.53 -4.95
C VAL A 144 -2.77 -20.67 -3.61
N VAL A 145 -2.92 -21.92 -3.15
CA VAL A 145 -3.56 -22.24 -1.86
C VAL A 145 -2.52 -22.34 -0.75
N ARG A 146 -1.37 -22.97 -1.05
CA ARG A 146 -0.25 -23.12 -0.11
C ARG A 146 1.09 -23.03 -0.83
N ILE A 147 2.07 -22.53 -0.10
CA ILE A 147 3.50 -22.53 -0.46
C ILE A 147 4.21 -23.30 0.65
N GLY A 148 4.70 -24.49 0.35
CA GLY A 148 5.29 -25.37 1.36
C GLY A 148 4.34 -25.63 2.53
N ARG A 149 4.78 -25.25 3.73
CA ARG A 149 4.02 -25.44 4.98
C ARG A 149 2.94 -24.38 5.22
N LEU A 150 3.04 -23.21 4.56
CA LEU A 150 2.18 -22.05 4.82
C LEU A 150 1.04 -21.96 3.82
N THR A 151 -0.15 -21.55 4.28
CA THR A 151 -1.21 -21.08 3.36
C THR A 151 -0.74 -19.79 2.67
N ALA A 152 -1.39 -19.42 1.55
CA ALA A 152 -1.06 -18.18 0.84
C ALA A 152 -1.13 -16.96 1.77
N ASP A 153 -2.14 -16.89 2.65
CA ASP A 153 -2.30 -15.80 3.63
C ASP A 153 -1.22 -15.83 4.70
N GLN A 154 -0.87 -17.01 5.23
CA GLN A 154 0.23 -17.14 6.20
C GLN A 154 1.58 -16.74 5.57
N ALA A 155 1.83 -17.16 4.33
CA ALA A 155 3.03 -16.77 3.60
C ALA A 155 3.07 -15.24 3.34
N TYR A 156 1.92 -14.64 2.98
CA TYR A 156 1.78 -13.20 2.87
C TYR A 156 2.13 -12.48 4.19
N LEU A 157 1.53 -12.89 5.29
CA LEU A 157 1.79 -12.28 6.61
C LEU A 157 3.27 -12.39 7.01
N ALA A 158 3.92 -13.52 6.68
CA ALA A 158 5.34 -13.71 6.98
C ALA A 158 6.26 -12.80 6.15
N VAL A 159 6.01 -12.63 4.84
CA VAL A 159 6.82 -11.74 3.98
C VAL A 159 6.49 -10.27 4.19
N ARG A 160 5.27 -9.93 4.61
CA ARG A 160 4.84 -8.57 4.95
C ARG A 160 5.77 -7.92 5.99
N GLU A 161 6.25 -8.69 6.95
CA GLU A 161 7.15 -8.23 8.01
C GLU A 161 8.58 -7.91 7.51
N LEU A 162 8.90 -8.27 6.26
CA LEU A 162 10.18 -7.98 5.62
C LEU A 162 10.16 -6.68 4.81
N ILE A 163 8.97 -6.10 4.63
CA ILE A 163 8.71 -4.98 3.72
C ILE A 163 8.61 -3.68 4.52
N GLY A 164 9.56 -2.76 4.29
CA GLY A 164 9.40 -1.37 4.71
C GLY A 164 8.18 -0.79 4.01
N ARG A 165 7.19 -0.28 4.79
CA ARG A 165 5.89 0.08 4.26
C ARG A 165 5.23 1.23 5.04
N ASP A 166 4.55 2.09 4.32
CA ASP A 166 3.65 3.08 4.92
C ASP A 166 2.32 2.44 5.33
N ASN A 167 1.84 1.48 4.50
CA ASN A 167 0.56 0.83 4.69
C ASN A 167 0.51 -0.58 4.06
N GLU A 168 -0.66 -1.21 4.13
CA GLU A 168 -0.89 -2.56 3.65
C GLU A 168 -0.80 -2.68 2.11
N MET A 169 -1.14 -1.62 1.36
CA MET A 169 -1.10 -1.65 -0.11
C MET A 169 0.34 -1.73 -0.62
N ASN A 170 1.28 -1.05 0.05
CA ASN A 170 2.70 -1.18 -0.25
C ASN A 170 3.19 -2.62 -0.01
N ALA A 171 2.75 -3.27 1.08
CA ALA A 171 3.06 -4.67 1.33
C ALA A 171 2.47 -5.60 0.26
N ARG A 172 1.21 -5.40 -0.13
CA ARG A 172 0.55 -6.17 -1.21
C ARG A 172 1.22 -6.02 -2.57
N TYR A 173 1.86 -4.88 -2.82
CA TYR A 173 2.65 -4.66 -4.03
C TYR A 173 3.92 -5.50 -4.04
N PHE A 174 4.71 -5.50 -2.94
CA PHE A 174 6.00 -6.17 -2.90
C PHE A 174 5.95 -7.66 -2.57
N ALA A 175 4.93 -8.11 -1.83
CA ALA A 175 4.86 -9.50 -1.37
C ALA A 175 4.91 -10.54 -2.51
N PRO A 176 4.26 -10.38 -3.68
CA PRO A 176 4.35 -11.33 -4.76
C PRO A 176 5.78 -11.60 -5.26
N PHE A 177 6.64 -10.56 -5.26
CA PHE A 177 8.04 -10.71 -5.65
C PHE A 177 8.83 -11.52 -4.61
N LEU A 178 8.61 -11.27 -3.32
CA LEU A 178 9.27 -11.99 -2.24
C LEU A 178 8.80 -13.44 -2.16
N LEU A 179 7.51 -13.70 -2.39
CA LEU A 179 6.94 -15.05 -2.43
C LEU A 179 7.42 -15.89 -3.63
N ALA A 180 8.00 -15.25 -4.64
CA ALA A 180 8.65 -15.93 -5.76
C ALA A 180 10.14 -16.17 -5.55
N MET A 181 10.72 -15.81 -4.37
CA MET A 181 12.14 -15.96 -4.07
C MET A 181 12.39 -17.16 -3.15
N PRO A 182 13.15 -18.18 -3.59
CA PRO A 182 13.44 -19.37 -2.80
C PRO A 182 14.15 -19.06 -1.47
N GLU A 183 15.11 -18.13 -1.47
CA GLU A 183 15.85 -17.74 -0.28
C GLU A 183 14.96 -17.09 0.77
N VAL A 184 13.98 -16.30 0.35
CA VAL A 184 12.98 -15.70 1.25
C VAL A 184 12.07 -16.77 1.81
N LEU A 185 11.52 -17.66 0.97
CA LEU A 185 10.63 -18.73 1.42
C LEU A 185 11.30 -19.67 2.43
N HIS A 186 12.57 -20.00 2.21
CA HIS A 186 13.35 -20.79 3.17
C HIS A 186 13.58 -20.01 4.48
N ALA A 187 13.97 -18.74 4.40
CA ALA A 187 14.27 -17.94 5.59
C ALA A 187 13.04 -17.69 6.48
N ILE A 188 11.83 -17.62 5.90
CA ILE A 188 10.57 -17.52 6.65
C ILE A 188 10.03 -18.90 7.11
N GLY A 189 10.72 -20.00 6.82
CA GLY A 189 10.33 -21.36 7.20
C GLY A 189 9.15 -21.92 6.39
N ALA A 190 8.85 -21.36 5.22
CA ALA A 190 7.82 -21.89 4.33
C ALA A 190 8.24 -23.21 3.67
N ILE A 191 9.52 -23.31 3.29
CA ILE A 191 10.14 -24.48 2.64
C ILE A 191 11.40 -24.92 3.38
N ASP A 192 11.78 -26.18 3.23
CA ASP A 192 12.96 -26.76 3.88
C ASP A 192 14.27 -26.43 3.16
N GLU A 193 14.22 -26.39 1.83
CA GLU A 193 15.38 -26.18 0.96
C GLU A 193 15.08 -25.14 -0.10
N PRO A 194 15.99 -24.18 -0.38
CA PRO A 194 15.73 -23.11 -1.36
C PRO A 194 15.62 -23.61 -2.80
N ASN A 195 16.05 -24.83 -3.12
CA ASN A 195 16.05 -25.37 -4.49
C ASN A 195 14.71 -25.99 -4.93
N ALA A 196 13.73 -26.10 -4.03
CA ALA A 196 12.44 -26.73 -4.33
C ALA A 196 11.32 -26.16 -3.46
N ALA A 197 10.28 -25.59 -4.07
CA ALA A 197 9.10 -25.11 -3.37
C ALA A 197 7.87 -25.94 -3.74
N PRO A 198 7.37 -26.79 -2.84
CA PRO A 198 6.09 -27.46 -3.03
C PRO A 198 4.95 -26.43 -3.02
N LEU A 199 4.07 -26.46 -4.02
CA LEU A 199 2.85 -25.65 -4.09
C LEU A 199 1.62 -26.54 -4.08
N LEU A 200 0.59 -26.14 -3.35
CA LEU A 200 -0.78 -26.60 -3.54
C LEU A 200 -1.54 -25.52 -4.30
N LEU A 201 -1.97 -25.85 -5.50
CA LEU A 201 -2.69 -24.97 -6.41
C LEU A 201 -4.16 -25.43 -6.56
N GLU A 202 -5.03 -24.50 -6.94
CA GLU A 202 -6.38 -24.77 -7.40
C GLU A 202 -6.51 -24.27 -8.84
N GLN A 203 -6.85 -25.18 -9.76
CA GLN A 203 -6.99 -24.89 -11.17
C GLN A 203 -8.19 -25.65 -11.75
N GLY A 204 -9.15 -24.93 -12.35
CA GLY A 204 -10.35 -25.54 -12.90
C GLY A 204 -11.21 -26.29 -11.88
N GLY A 205 -11.20 -25.89 -10.61
CA GLY A 205 -11.91 -26.56 -9.51
C GLY A 205 -11.19 -27.81 -8.95
N THR A 206 -10.00 -28.12 -9.46
CA THR A 206 -9.19 -29.26 -9.01
C THR A 206 -7.96 -28.77 -8.24
N ARG A 207 -7.56 -29.51 -7.20
CA ARG A 207 -6.31 -29.26 -6.47
C ARG A 207 -5.16 -30.03 -7.07
N VAL A 208 -4.08 -29.32 -7.36
CA VAL A 208 -2.85 -29.85 -7.96
C VAL A 208 -1.68 -29.56 -7.04
N VAL A 209 -0.83 -30.56 -6.80
CA VAL A 209 0.45 -30.39 -6.11
C VAL A 209 1.56 -30.37 -7.15
N THR A 210 2.43 -29.37 -7.08
CA THR A 210 3.61 -29.23 -7.94
C THR A 210 4.80 -28.75 -7.14
N VAL A 211 6.00 -28.81 -7.73
CA VAL A 211 7.22 -28.30 -7.11
C VAL A 211 7.86 -27.30 -8.09
N LEU A 212 8.12 -26.10 -7.62
CA LEU A 212 8.87 -25.09 -8.37
C LEU A 212 10.36 -25.20 -8.07
N HIS A 213 11.17 -25.03 -9.10
CA HIS A 213 12.62 -24.92 -9.03
C HIS A 213 13.08 -23.53 -9.47
N PRO A 214 14.13 -22.95 -8.86
CA PRO A 214 14.68 -21.65 -9.27
C PRO A 214 15.12 -21.65 -10.72
N SER A 215 14.89 -20.54 -11.44
CA SER A 215 15.21 -20.41 -12.87
C SER A 215 16.27 -19.37 -13.17
N GLY A 216 16.62 -18.50 -12.24
CA GLY A 216 17.58 -17.43 -12.44
C GLY A 216 17.58 -16.44 -11.29
N LEU A 217 18.33 -15.34 -11.43
CA LEU A 217 18.37 -14.27 -10.46
C LEU A 217 17.03 -13.49 -10.44
N ALA A 218 16.66 -13.00 -9.28
CA ALA A 218 15.49 -12.14 -9.13
C ALA A 218 15.62 -10.88 -9.99
N PRO A 219 14.56 -10.43 -10.67
CA PRO A 219 14.61 -9.27 -11.54
C PRO A 219 14.88 -7.99 -10.74
N MET A 220 15.67 -7.08 -11.35
CA MET A 220 15.87 -5.73 -10.80
C MET A 220 14.73 -4.83 -11.28
N LEU A 221 13.99 -4.26 -10.33
CA LEU A 221 12.83 -3.40 -10.60
C LEU A 221 13.20 -1.92 -10.48
N PRO A 222 12.68 -1.05 -11.38
CA PRO A 222 12.75 0.40 -11.21
C PRO A 222 12.10 0.84 -9.90
N SER A 223 12.50 1.99 -9.39
CA SER A 223 11.93 2.55 -8.15
C SER A 223 10.68 3.38 -8.36
N ASP A 224 10.47 3.88 -9.56
CA ASP A 224 9.57 4.98 -9.89
C ASP A 224 8.43 4.62 -10.85
N THR A 225 8.46 3.42 -11.44
CA THR A 225 7.37 2.88 -12.25
C THR A 225 7.18 1.38 -12.03
N ASP A 226 5.94 0.90 -12.20
CA ASP A 226 5.63 -0.53 -12.12
C ASP A 226 5.73 -1.19 -13.50
N VAL A 227 6.87 -1.84 -13.73
CA VAL A 227 7.13 -2.62 -14.96
C VAL A 227 6.73 -4.08 -14.85
N SER A 228 6.18 -4.52 -13.72
CA SER A 228 5.86 -5.94 -13.49
C SER A 228 4.79 -6.49 -14.45
N TRP A 229 4.05 -5.59 -15.10
CA TRP A 229 3.01 -5.92 -16.08
C TRP A 229 3.51 -6.06 -17.51
N MET A 230 4.78 -5.74 -17.76
CA MET A 230 5.37 -5.94 -19.09
C MET A 230 5.42 -7.42 -19.43
N GLN A 231 5.08 -7.71 -20.68
CA GLN A 231 5.32 -9.03 -21.23
C GLN A 231 6.81 -9.22 -21.53
N GLU A 232 7.28 -10.43 -21.35
CA GLU A 232 8.64 -10.84 -21.68
C GLU A 232 8.59 -12.05 -22.61
N ASP A 233 9.54 -12.13 -23.53
CA ASP A 233 9.67 -13.26 -24.45
C ASP A 233 9.81 -14.58 -23.67
N GLY A 234 9.07 -15.59 -24.09
CA GLY A 234 9.06 -16.90 -23.45
C GLY A 234 8.17 -17.01 -22.20
N TRP A 235 7.50 -15.94 -21.79
CA TRP A 235 6.49 -15.95 -20.73
C TRP A 235 5.08 -16.08 -21.30
N VAL A 236 4.25 -16.86 -20.63
CA VAL A 236 2.80 -16.96 -20.89
C VAL A 236 2.09 -16.19 -19.80
N ASP A 237 1.15 -15.32 -20.17
CA ASP A 237 0.33 -14.53 -19.25
C ASP A 237 -1.10 -15.10 -19.21
N MET A 238 -1.77 -14.96 -18.08
CA MET A 238 -3.11 -15.44 -17.81
C MET A 238 -4.18 -14.84 -18.77
N ARG A 239 -3.92 -13.66 -19.33
CA ARG A 239 -4.80 -13.01 -20.33
C ARG A 239 -4.75 -13.66 -21.70
N GLY A 240 -3.68 -14.38 -22.03
CA GLY A 240 -3.48 -15.05 -23.31
C GLY A 240 -3.07 -14.15 -24.47
N HIS A 241 -3.44 -12.89 -24.48
CA HIS A 241 -3.16 -11.93 -25.57
C HIS A 241 -2.83 -10.53 -25.09
N ASP A 242 -1.86 -9.91 -25.76
CA ASP A 242 -1.70 -8.47 -25.88
C ASP A 242 -2.29 -7.96 -27.19
N GLY A 243 -2.34 -6.63 -27.35
CA GLY A 243 -2.83 -6.00 -28.54
C GLY A 243 -4.17 -5.28 -28.34
N PRO A 244 -4.97 -5.08 -29.39
CA PRO A 244 -6.17 -4.22 -29.34
C PRO A 244 -7.23 -4.62 -28.30
N ARG A 245 -7.20 -5.86 -27.84
CA ARG A 245 -8.13 -6.37 -26.81
C ARG A 245 -7.63 -6.12 -25.39
N ALA A 246 -6.36 -5.77 -25.20
CA ALA A 246 -5.85 -5.48 -23.87
C ALA A 246 -6.52 -4.23 -23.28
N PRO A 247 -6.75 -4.20 -21.95
CA PRO A 247 -7.16 -2.99 -21.25
C PRO A 247 -6.21 -1.83 -21.56
N ILE A 248 -6.75 -0.61 -21.66
CA ILE A 248 -6.00 0.55 -22.13
C ILE A 248 -4.71 0.81 -21.32
N TRP A 249 -4.74 0.55 -20.03
CA TRP A 249 -3.58 0.74 -19.14
C TRP A 249 -2.45 -0.27 -19.36
N LEU A 250 -2.73 -1.40 -20.03
CA LEU A 250 -1.75 -2.42 -20.42
C LEU A 250 -1.27 -2.27 -21.87
N ARG A 251 -1.77 -1.27 -22.59
CA ARG A 251 -1.33 -0.97 -23.94
C ARG A 251 -0.13 -0.02 -23.87
N GLY A 252 0.95 -0.40 -24.48
CA GLY A 252 2.17 0.40 -24.52
C GLY A 252 3.16 0.08 -23.41
N ASP A 253 4.28 0.79 -23.44
CA ASP A 253 5.40 0.59 -22.53
C ASP A 253 5.20 1.39 -21.24
N PRO A 254 5.13 0.75 -20.06
CA PRO A 254 4.99 1.46 -18.79
C PRO A 254 6.20 2.35 -18.44
N ARG A 255 7.34 2.18 -19.12
CA ARG A 255 8.52 3.05 -18.96
C ARG A 255 8.34 4.43 -19.60
N VAL A 256 7.37 4.59 -20.52
CA VAL A 256 6.99 5.90 -21.05
C VAL A 256 6.27 6.67 -19.95
N PRO A 257 6.79 7.83 -19.50
CA PRO A 257 6.23 8.55 -18.36
C PRO A 257 4.78 9.00 -18.57
N LEU A 258 4.47 9.55 -19.73
CA LEU A 258 3.19 10.18 -20.04
C LEU A 258 2.66 9.72 -21.40
N ARG A 259 1.39 9.34 -21.46
CA ARG A 259 0.68 8.97 -22.69
C ARG A 259 -0.73 9.54 -22.67
N LEU A 260 -1.14 10.18 -23.76
CA LEU A 260 -2.50 10.64 -24.00
C LEU A 260 -3.13 9.80 -25.12
N GLU A 261 -4.32 9.25 -24.88
CA GLU A 261 -5.13 8.54 -25.86
C GLU A 261 -6.58 9.06 -25.81
N TYR A 262 -7.16 9.40 -26.95
CA TYR A 262 -8.55 9.82 -27.01
C TYR A 262 -9.44 8.62 -27.34
N LEU A 263 -10.49 8.43 -26.56
CA LEU A 263 -11.51 7.40 -26.74
C LEU A 263 -12.79 8.03 -27.27
N PRO A 264 -13.01 8.06 -28.61
CA PRO A 264 -14.09 8.85 -29.22
C PRO A 264 -15.48 8.33 -28.83
N GLU A 265 -15.67 7.02 -28.67
CA GLU A 265 -16.97 6.41 -28.34
C GLU A 265 -17.50 6.87 -26.97
N SER A 266 -16.60 7.12 -26.01
CA SER A 266 -16.93 7.60 -24.67
C SER A 266 -16.56 9.06 -24.44
N ARG A 267 -16.02 9.74 -25.46
CA ARG A 267 -15.53 11.13 -25.43
C ARG A 267 -14.56 11.36 -24.24
N THR A 268 -13.70 10.39 -24.01
CA THR A 268 -12.78 10.36 -22.87
C THR A 268 -11.35 10.66 -23.34
N ALA A 269 -10.70 11.65 -22.73
CA ALA A 269 -9.25 11.82 -22.82
C ALA A 269 -8.59 10.96 -21.71
N TYR A 270 -7.96 9.88 -22.13
CA TYR A 270 -7.27 8.99 -21.21
C TYR A 270 -5.79 9.35 -21.14
N VAL A 271 -5.33 9.69 -19.95
CA VAL A 271 -3.94 10.03 -19.64
C VAL A 271 -3.37 8.95 -18.75
N GLN A 272 -2.36 8.24 -19.23
CA GLN A 272 -1.59 7.32 -18.42
C GLN A 272 -0.31 8.00 -17.98
N TYR A 273 -0.13 8.20 -16.67
CA TYR A 273 1.04 8.82 -16.06
C TYR A 273 1.78 7.80 -15.21
N ASN A 274 2.78 7.14 -15.78
CA ASN A 274 3.45 5.98 -15.20
C ASN A 274 4.60 6.32 -14.26
N LYS A 275 5.12 7.55 -14.36
CA LYS A 275 6.25 8.03 -13.58
C LYS A 275 6.20 9.56 -13.50
N VAL A 276 6.47 10.13 -12.33
CA VAL A 276 6.62 11.59 -12.19
C VAL A 276 7.99 12.00 -12.70
N GLY A 277 8.05 12.37 -13.98
CA GLY A 277 9.28 12.70 -14.70
C GLY A 277 9.02 13.09 -16.14
N ASP A 278 9.93 13.85 -16.71
CA ASP A 278 9.90 14.22 -18.12
C ASP A 278 10.15 13.01 -19.02
N ALA A 279 9.52 12.98 -20.18
CA ALA A 279 9.87 12.10 -21.27
C ALA A 279 11.10 12.66 -22.02
N PRO A 280 11.81 11.83 -22.83
CA PRO A 280 12.99 12.28 -23.55
C PRO A 280 12.73 13.46 -24.52
N ASP A 281 11.52 13.55 -25.02
CA ASP A 281 11.06 14.49 -26.07
C ASP A 281 9.96 15.45 -25.61
N GLU A 282 9.42 15.30 -24.41
CA GLU A 282 8.35 16.15 -23.89
C GLU A 282 8.45 16.31 -22.37
N THR A 283 8.49 17.55 -21.87
CA THR A 283 8.42 17.80 -20.43
C THR A 283 7.01 17.60 -19.89
N VAL A 284 6.86 17.38 -18.57
CA VAL A 284 5.54 17.34 -17.91
C VAL A 284 4.77 18.65 -18.13
N ALA A 285 5.48 19.79 -18.18
CA ALA A 285 4.87 21.10 -18.43
C ALA A 285 4.31 21.22 -19.85
N ASP A 286 5.06 20.78 -20.87
CA ASP A 286 4.62 20.80 -22.28
C ASP A 286 3.42 19.85 -22.47
N PHE A 287 3.51 18.65 -21.90
CA PHE A 287 2.41 17.68 -21.90
C PHE A 287 1.14 18.27 -21.27
N ALA A 288 1.26 18.93 -20.12
CA ALA A 288 0.14 19.55 -19.41
C ALA A 288 -0.53 20.65 -20.26
N GLY A 289 0.28 21.46 -20.95
CA GLY A 289 -0.21 22.47 -21.92
C GLY A 289 -0.95 21.84 -23.10
N ARG A 290 -0.39 20.77 -23.66
CA ARG A 290 -1.00 20.02 -24.77
C ARG A 290 -2.29 19.32 -24.36
N LEU A 291 -2.32 18.71 -23.17
CA LEU A 291 -3.52 18.08 -22.61
C LEU A 291 -4.65 19.11 -22.47
N ARG A 292 -4.35 20.27 -21.87
CA ARG A 292 -5.34 21.34 -21.69
C ARG A 292 -5.87 21.83 -23.05
N ALA A 293 -5.01 22.14 -23.99
CA ALA A 293 -5.41 22.58 -25.32
C ALA A 293 -6.31 21.53 -26.01
N PHE A 294 -6.01 20.25 -25.85
CA PHE A 294 -6.82 19.15 -26.35
C PHE A 294 -8.20 19.11 -25.69
N VAL A 295 -8.27 19.13 -24.35
CA VAL A 295 -9.52 19.11 -23.59
C VAL A 295 -10.42 20.29 -23.92
N ASP A 296 -9.83 21.50 -24.06
CA ASP A 296 -10.60 22.71 -24.32
C ASP A 296 -11.14 22.78 -25.77
N SER A 297 -10.50 22.13 -26.73
CA SER A 297 -10.84 22.20 -28.17
C SER A 297 -11.58 20.98 -28.71
N ALA A 298 -11.33 19.79 -28.20
CA ALA A 298 -11.93 18.54 -28.66
C ALA A 298 -13.26 18.22 -27.94
N PRO A 299 -14.11 17.32 -28.48
CA PRO A 299 -15.34 16.90 -27.82
C PRO A 299 -15.06 15.92 -26.67
N VAL A 300 -14.40 16.42 -25.61
CA VAL A 300 -14.08 15.68 -24.41
C VAL A 300 -15.13 15.94 -23.33
N ASP A 301 -15.75 14.86 -22.82
CA ASP A 301 -16.69 14.93 -21.70
C ASP A 301 -16.01 14.68 -20.37
N ARG A 302 -14.90 13.90 -20.39
CA ARG A 302 -14.14 13.56 -19.18
C ARG A 302 -12.66 13.31 -19.46
N VAL A 303 -11.86 13.58 -18.46
CA VAL A 303 -10.45 13.18 -18.39
C VAL A 303 -10.31 12.03 -17.39
N VAL A 304 -9.58 10.99 -17.78
CA VAL A 304 -9.14 9.91 -16.88
C VAL A 304 -7.63 10.01 -16.74
N LEU A 305 -7.15 10.33 -15.54
CA LEU A 305 -5.74 10.34 -15.19
C LEU A 305 -5.39 9.04 -14.47
N ASP A 306 -4.68 8.15 -15.14
CA ASP A 306 -4.32 6.83 -14.60
C ASP A 306 -2.94 6.83 -13.96
N LEU A 307 -2.91 6.71 -12.64
CA LEU A 307 -1.71 6.68 -11.80
C LEU A 307 -1.42 5.27 -11.23
N ARG A 308 -2.16 4.23 -11.65
CA ARG A 308 -2.07 2.89 -11.04
C ARG A 308 -0.70 2.22 -11.18
N LEU A 309 0.15 2.65 -12.13
CA LEU A 309 1.52 2.14 -12.32
C LEU A 309 2.59 3.11 -11.81
N ASN A 310 2.19 4.28 -11.30
CA ASN A 310 3.11 5.37 -10.94
C ASN A 310 3.65 5.20 -9.51
N ARG A 311 4.94 4.90 -9.40
CA ARG A 311 5.61 4.77 -8.11
C ARG A 311 6.33 6.04 -7.65
N GLY A 312 6.11 7.16 -8.34
CA GLY A 312 6.67 8.45 -7.99
C GLY A 312 7.72 8.95 -8.98
N GLY A 313 8.70 9.65 -8.48
CA GLY A 313 9.74 10.34 -9.23
C GLY A 313 10.03 11.71 -8.62
N ASP A 314 10.20 12.75 -9.45
CA ASP A 314 10.42 14.11 -8.98
C ASP A 314 9.10 14.87 -8.75
N GLY A 315 8.68 14.98 -7.51
CA GLY A 315 7.41 15.62 -7.13
C GLY A 315 7.31 17.12 -7.49
N THR A 316 8.43 17.80 -7.80
CA THR A 316 8.42 19.20 -8.23
C THR A 316 7.81 19.38 -9.62
N LEU A 317 7.73 18.31 -10.42
CA LEU A 317 7.17 18.31 -11.77
C LEU A 317 5.64 18.18 -11.83
N ASN A 318 4.96 17.93 -10.69
CA ASN A 318 3.49 17.75 -10.67
C ASN A 318 2.72 19.05 -10.91
N GLN A 319 3.25 20.20 -10.48
CA GLN A 319 2.52 21.48 -10.47
C GLN A 319 1.95 21.90 -11.83
N PRO A 320 2.67 21.82 -12.96
CA PRO A 320 2.11 22.20 -14.26
C PRO A 320 0.87 21.38 -14.63
N LEU A 321 0.86 20.07 -14.34
CA LEU A 321 -0.27 19.19 -14.62
C LEU A 321 -1.49 19.56 -13.74
N VAL A 322 -1.30 19.76 -12.44
CA VAL A 322 -2.36 20.18 -11.51
C VAL A 322 -2.98 21.52 -11.97
N LEU A 323 -2.13 22.53 -12.28
CA LEU A 323 -2.60 23.84 -12.76
C LEU A 323 -3.34 23.74 -14.10
N SER A 324 -2.91 22.84 -14.98
CA SER A 324 -3.57 22.62 -16.28
C SER A 324 -4.99 22.07 -16.09
N LEU A 325 -5.17 21.11 -15.17
CA LEU A 325 -6.48 20.53 -14.87
C LEU A 325 -7.41 21.55 -14.20
N ILE A 326 -6.95 22.30 -13.19
CA ILE A 326 -7.73 23.33 -12.49
C ILE A 326 -8.20 24.45 -13.45
N ARG A 327 -7.36 24.80 -14.42
CA ARG A 327 -7.64 25.91 -15.35
C ARG A 327 -8.56 25.55 -16.52
N SER A 328 -8.98 24.30 -16.66
CA SER A 328 -9.93 23.89 -17.68
C SER A 328 -11.37 23.95 -17.15
N PRO A 329 -12.22 24.90 -17.61
CA PRO A 329 -13.61 24.98 -17.17
C PRO A 329 -14.44 23.73 -17.48
N ARG A 330 -13.97 22.90 -18.42
CA ARG A 330 -14.63 21.64 -18.78
C ARG A 330 -14.46 20.54 -17.73
N LEU A 331 -13.55 20.73 -16.77
CA LEU A 331 -13.26 19.77 -15.71
C LEU A 331 -13.85 20.19 -14.36
N GLU A 332 -14.63 21.28 -14.32
CA GLU A 332 -15.35 21.72 -13.12
C GLU A 332 -16.51 20.76 -12.81
N GLY A 333 -16.68 20.46 -11.52
CA GLY A 333 -17.69 19.56 -10.99
C GLY A 333 -17.35 18.07 -11.13
N PRO A 334 -18.00 17.24 -10.29
CA PRO A 334 -17.72 15.80 -10.25
C PRO A 334 -18.16 15.11 -11.53
N GLY A 335 -17.36 14.11 -11.96
CA GLY A 335 -17.63 13.31 -13.15
C GLY A 335 -16.94 13.79 -14.44
N HIS A 336 -16.19 14.88 -14.37
CA HIS A 336 -15.38 15.38 -15.50
C HIS A 336 -13.90 15.01 -15.38
N LEU A 337 -13.39 14.86 -14.15
CA LEU A 337 -12.05 14.36 -13.86
C LEU A 337 -12.12 13.10 -13.03
N PHE A 338 -11.54 12.01 -13.53
CA PHE A 338 -11.35 10.77 -12.80
C PHE A 338 -9.88 10.50 -12.62
N VAL A 339 -9.50 10.01 -11.43
CA VAL A 339 -8.12 9.62 -11.12
C VAL A 339 -8.10 8.15 -10.73
N VAL A 340 -7.44 7.33 -11.55
CA VAL A 340 -7.27 5.91 -11.24
C VAL A 340 -6.04 5.72 -10.36
N ILE A 341 -6.24 5.20 -9.16
CA ILE A 341 -5.21 4.96 -8.16
C ILE A 341 -5.11 3.47 -7.82
N GLY A 342 -4.01 3.07 -7.20
CA GLY A 342 -3.83 1.68 -6.78
C GLY A 342 -2.60 1.45 -5.92
N ARG A 343 -2.35 0.18 -5.59
CA ARG A 343 -1.26 -0.26 -4.71
C ARG A 343 0.16 0.06 -5.20
N SER A 344 0.32 0.51 -6.44
CA SER A 344 1.60 1.03 -6.95
C SER A 344 1.70 2.55 -6.85
N THR A 345 0.58 3.28 -6.67
CA THR A 345 0.59 4.74 -6.55
C THR A 345 1.30 5.14 -5.26
N PHE A 346 2.51 5.73 -5.39
CA PHE A 346 3.41 5.94 -4.25
C PHE A 346 4.30 7.18 -4.42
N SER A 347 4.90 7.68 -3.33
CA SER A 347 5.91 8.76 -3.34
C SER A 347 5.39 10.03 -4.05
N ALA A 348 6.10 10.57 -5.07
CA ALA A 348 5.68 11.78 -5.79
C ALA A 348 4.30 11.65 -6.47
N ALA A 349 3.87 10.43 -6.85
CA ALA A 349 2.50 10.20 -7.32
C ALA A 349 1.46 10.37 -6.21
N GLN A 350 1.81 10.02 -4.97
CA GLN A 350 0.98 10.28 -3.79
C GLN A 350 0.80 11.79 -3.56
N PHE A 351 1.84 12.60 -3.82
CA PHE A 351 1.72 14.06 -3.73
C PHE A 351 0.72 14.60 -4.76
N LEU A 352 0.80 14.13 -6.00
CA LEU A 352 -0.17 14.49 -7.04
C LEU A 352 -1.59 14.11 -6.66
N VAL A 353 -1.80 12.93 -6.08
CA VAL A 353 -3.11 12.49 -5.59
C VAL A 353 -3.68 13.45 -4.56
N HIS A 354 -2.86 13.93 -3.61
CA HIS A 354 -3.31 14.89 -2.60
C HIS A 354 -3.55 16.29 -3.17
N ASP A 355 -2.72 16.74 -4.10
CA ASP A 355 -2.95 18.02 -4.79
C ASP A 355 -4.28 17.99 -5.57
N LEU A 356 -4.61 16.87 -6.23
CA LEU A 356 -5.89 16.71 -6.94
C LEU A 356 -7.08 16.57 -5.99
N GLU A 357 -6.90 15.89 -4.86
CA GLU A 357 -7.93 15.79 -3.80
C GLU A 357 -8.27 17.16 -3.21
N GLU A 358 -7.27 18.03 -3.03
CA GLU A 358 -7.42 19.33 -2.39
C GLU A 358 -7.96 20.41 -3.36
N TYR A 359 -7.57 20.35 -4.63
CA TYR A 359 -7.79 21.46 -5.55
C TYR A 359 -8.77 21.16 -6.70
N THR A 360 -9.35 19.97 -6.76
CA THR A 360 -10.27 19.58 -7.84
C THR A 360 -11.46 18.77 -7.33
N ASP A 361 -12.50 18.64 -8.17
CA ASP A 361 -13.64 17.74 -7.92
C ASP A 361 -13.38 16.33 -8.50
N ALA A 362 -12.13 15.87 -8.50
CA ALA A 362 -11.76 14.58 -9.07
C ALA A 362 -12.41 13.41 -8.33
N VAL A 363 -12.95 12.46 -9.07
CA VAL A 363 -13.45 11.19 -8.54
C VAL A 363 -12.34 10.14 -8.60
N PHE A 364 -11.91 9.62 -7.45
CA PHE A 364 -10.87 8.60 -7.36
C PHE A 364 -11.46 7.21 -7.50
N VAL A 365 -10.86 6.39 -8.38
CA VAL A 365 -11.37 5.04 -8.71
C VAL A 365 -10.23 4.02 -8.62
N GLY A 366 -10.51 2.82 -8.13
CA GLY A 366 -9.53 1.72 -8.13
C GLY A 366 -9.26 1.10 -6.76
N GLU A 367 -7.99 1.03 -6.36
CA GLU A 367 -7.52 0.53 -5.07
C GLU A 367 -6.87 1.66 -4.26
N PRO A 368 -6.77 1.55 -2.91
CA PRO A 368 -6.04 2.53 -2.12
C PRO A 368 -4.57 2.67 -2.55
N THR A 369 -4.01 3.85 -2.33
CA THR A 369 -2.61 4.15 -2.63
C THR A 369 -1.64 3.48 -1.65
N ALA A 370 -0.38 3.29 -2.06
CA ALA A 370 0.67 2.68 -1.24
C ALA A 370 1.32 3.62 -0.22
N GLY A 371 1.08 4.92 -0.30
CA GLY A 371 1.63 5.92 0.61
C GLY A 371 0.61 6.46 1.61
N LYS A 372 1.11 6.99 2.75
CA LYS A 372 0.33 7.81 3.67
C LYS A 372 0.26 9.25 3.18
N PRO A 373 -0.76 10.03 3.60
CA PRO A 373 -0.84 11.45 3.30
C PRO A 373 0.42 12.24 3.73
N ASN A 374 0.89 11.99 4.94
CA ASN A 374 2.14 12.53 5.48
C ASN A 374 3.10 11.37 5.67
N SER A 375 4.28 11.41 5.05
CA SER A 375 5.17 10.26 4.98
C SER A 375 6.66 10.63 5.00
N TYR A 376 7.50 9.67 5.38
CA TYR A 376 8.93 9.78 5.24
C TYR A 376 9.37 9.38 3.82
N GLY A 377 10.37 10.09 3.27
CA GLY A 377 10.81 9.86 1.90
C GLY A 377 12.23 10.34 1.59
N ASP A 378 12.55 10.36 0.28
CA ASP A 378 13.87 10.75 -0.25
C ASP A 378 15.01 9.98 0.41
N SER A 379 15.01 8.68 0.20
CA SER A 379 15.96 7.80 0.86
C SER A 379 17.39 7.97 0.38
N ARG A 380 18.35 7.99 1.32
CA ARG A 380 19.77 7.81 1.07
C ARG A 380 20.22 6.39 1.30
N ARG A 381 21.29 6.00 0.61
CA ARG A 381 21.90 4.66 0.72
C ARG A 381 22.88 4.61 1.88
N ILE A 382 22.81 3.51 2.64
CA ILE A 382 23.80 3.09 3.65
C ILE A 382 24.35 1.77 3.13
N THR A 383 25.60 1.74 2.68
CA THR A 383 26.24 0.50 2.22
C THR A 383 26.94 -0.15 3.40
N LEU A 384 26.57 -1.39 3.71
CA LEU A 384 27.17 -2.19 4.76
C LEU A 384 28.64 -2.54 4.39
N PRO A 385 29.60 -2.38 5.31
CA PRO A 385 31.03 -2.41 4.95
C PRO A 385 31.53 -3.76 4.46
N ASN A 386 31.05 -4.87 4.98
CA ASN A 386 31.51 -6.22 4.59
C ASN A 386 30.65 -6.84 3.51
N SER A 387 29.35 -6.90 3.68
CA SER A 387 28.43 -7.50 2.70
C SER A 387 28.21 -6.64 1.46
N GLY A 388 28.43 -5.32 1.59
CA GLY A 388 28.13 -4.35 0.54
C GLY A 388 26.64 -4.13 0.27
N ILE A 389 25.77 -4.73 1.08
CA ILE A 389 24.31 -4.59 0.95
C ILE A 389 23.89 -3.16 1.20
N THR A 390 22.95 -2.69 0.39
CA THR A 390 22.40 -1.35 0.50
C THR A 390 21.15 -1.33 1.37
N VAL A 391 21.20 -0.56 2.45
CA VAL A 391 20.04 -0.15 3.24
C VAL A 391 19.63 1.25 2.78
N ARG A 392 18.37 1.47 2.52
CA ARG A 392 17.81 2.80 2.25
C ARG A 392 17.26 3.38 3.53
N ALA A 393 17.46 4.68 3.77
CA ALA A 393 16.96 5.40 4.94
C ALA A 393 16.33 6.72 4.52
N SER A 394 15.08 6.97 4.91
CA SER A 394 14.34 8.19 4.61
C SER A 394 14.95 9.40 5.30
N ILE A 395 15.21 10.47 4.53
CA ILE A 395 15.90 11.67 5.05
C ILE A 395 14.99 12.88 5.21
N TYR A 396 13.77 12.86 4.64
CA TYR A 396 12.77 13.91 4.78
C TYR A 396 11.47 13.38 5.35
N TYR A 397 10.69 14.28 5.96
CA TYR A 397 9.28 14.09 6.27
C TYR A 397 8.47 15.05 5.40
N TRP A 398 7.59 14.49 4.59
CA TRP A 398 6.71 15.23 3.69
C TRP A 398 5.33 15.36 4.30
N GLN A 399 4.98 16.56 4.71
CA GLN A 399 3.64 16.89 5.15
C GLN A 399 2.88 17.50 3.97
N ARG A 400 1.95 16.75 3.40
CA ARG A 400 1.15 17.16 2.23
C ARG A 400 -0.30 17.48 2.57
N THR A 401 -0.74 17.08 3.75
CA THR A 401 -2.10 17.31 4.25
C THR A 401 -2.04 17.81 5.69
N HIS A 402 -3.19 17.95 6.34
CA HIS A 402 -3.24 18.38 7.73
C HIS A 402 -2.29 17.53 8.61
N PRO A 403 -1.53 18.14 9.56
CA PRO A 403 -0.55 17.42 10.39
C PRO A 403 -1.12 16.22 11.14
N LEU A 404 -2.38 16.29 11.55
CA LEU A 404 -3.07 15.23 12.30
C LEU A 404 -3.80 14.24 11.41
N ALA A 405 -3.61 14.28 10.08
CA ALA A 405 -4.19 13.29 9.19
C ALA A 405 -3.63 11.90 9.51
N SER A 406 -4.50 11.00 9.97
CA SER A 406 -4.16 9.64 10.41
C SER A 406 -4.50 8.56 9.37
N ARG A 407 -5.06 8.94 8.22
CA ARG A 407 -5.42 8.01 7.15
C ARG A 407 -4.23 7.16 6.74
N PRO A 408 -4.38 5.83 6.61
CA PRO A 408 -3.28 4.96 6.17
C PRO A 408 -2.95 5.13 4.67
N TRP A 409 -3.87 5.68 3.87
CA TRP A 409 -3.79 5.88 2.42
C TRP A 409 -4.77 6.96 1.93
N LYS A 410 -4.72 7.34 0.66
CA LYS A 410 -5.90 7.84 -0.04
C LYS A 410 -6.68 6.63 -0.59
N GLY A 411 -7.88 6.43 -0.06
CA GLY A 411 -8.82 5.45 -0.61
C GLY A 411 -9.49 5.98 -1.88
N PRO A 412 -9.92 5.10 -2.79
CA PRO A 412 -10.77 5.50 -3.90
C PRO A 412 -12.19 5.83 -3.39
N ASP A 413 -12.86 6.75 -4.07
CA ASP A 413 -14.28 7.04 -3.84
C ASP A 413 -15.15 5.91 -4.41
N VAL A 414 -14.67 5.25 -5.47
CA VAL A 414 -15.28 4.06 -6.06
C VAL A 414 -14.24 2.93 -6.12
N ALA A 415 -14.39 1.93 -5.27
CA ALA A 415 -13.52 0.77 -5.26
C ALA A 415 -13.72 -0.08 -6.52
N ALA A 416 -12.62 -0.36 -7.22
CA ALA A 416 -12.59 -1.12 -8.46
C ALA A 416 -11.38 -2.05 -8.50
N GLU A 417 -11.33 -2.98 -7.53
CA GLU A 417 -10.26 -3.95 -7.41
C GLU A 417 -10.28 -4.97 -8.56
N LEU A 418 -9.10 -5.32 -9.07
CA LEU A 418 -8.95 -6.30 -10.15
C LEU A 418 -9.16 -7.72 -9.62
N THR A 419 -10.14 -8.45 -10.19
CA THR A 419 -10.31 -9.89 -9.94
C THR A 419 -9.51 -10.72 -10.95
N SER A 420 -9.20 -11.97 -10.59
CA SER A 420 -8.56 -12.92 -11.52
C SER A 420 -9.40 -13.15 -12.78
N ARG A 421 -10.72 -13.11 -12.65
CA ARG A 421 -11.67 -13.23 -13.75
C ARG A 421 -11.63 -12.02 -14.68
N ASP A 422 -11.68 -10.78 -14.13
CA ASP A 422 -11.61 -9.55 -14.93
C ASP A 422 -10.30 -9.49 -15.70
N TYR A 423 -9.18 -9.80 -15.05
CA TYR A 423 -7.87 -9.83 -15.69
C TYR A 423 -7.82 -10.80 -16.86
N ARG A 424 -8.27 -12.06 -16.66
CA ARG A 424 -8.32 -13.09 -17.71
C ARG A 424 -9.20 -12.66 -18.88
N ALA A 425 -10.29 -11.95 -18.61
CA ALA A 425 -11.23 -11.47 -19.61
C ALA A 425 -10.82 -10.15 -20.28
N ASN A 426 -9.65 -9.58 -19.95
CA ASN A 426 -9.22 -8.25 -20.42
C ASN A 426 -10.22 -7.13 -20.04
N VAL A 427 -10.90 -7.25 -18.92
CA VAL A 427 -11.81 -6.22 -18.38
C VAL A 427 -11.04 -5.33 -17.42
N ASP A 428 -11.13 -4.01 -17.62
CA ASP A 428 -10.67 -3.01 -16.67
C ASP A 428 -11.82 -2.60 -15.74
N PRO A 429 -11.85 -3.03 -14.47
CA PRO A 429 -12.91 -2.67 -13.55
C PRO A 429 -12.96 -1.16 -13.28
N ALA A 430 -11.82 -0.46 -13.25
CA ALA A 430 -11.80 0.98 -13.03
C ALA A 430 -12.47 1.73 -14.21
N MET A 431 -12.11 1.42 -15.45
CA MET A 431 -12.74 2.01 -16.61
C MET A 431 -14.23 1.66 -16.70
N ARG A 432 -14.63 0.45 -16.33
CA ARG A 432 -16.05 0.06 -16.28
C ARG A 432 -16.84 0.96 -15.33
N GLU A 433 -16.33 1.15 -14.10
CA GLU A 433 -16.98 2.00 -13.09
C GLU A 433 -16.99 3.48 -13.53
N ILE A 434 -15.90 3.99 -14.12
CA ILE A 434 -15.81 5.37 -14.63
C ILE A 434 -16.88 5.63 -15.73
N LEU A 435 -17.01 4.69 -16.67
CA LEU A 435 -17.96 4.85 -17.79
C LEU A 435 -19.42 4.72 -17.32
N ALA A 436 -19.68 3.98 -16.27
CA ALA A 436 -21.01 3.81 -15.67
C ALA A 436 -21.32 4.87 -14.60
N TRP A 437 -20.32 5.66 -14.16
CA TRP A 437 -20.43 6.56 -13.03
C TRP A 437 -21.50 7.64 -13.25
N LYS A 438 -22.24 7.93 -12.19
CA LYS A 438 -23.21 9.04 -12.11
C LYS A 438 -23.06 9.73 -10.77
N PRO A 439 -23.27 11.05 -10.71
CA PRO A 439 -23.27 11.76 -9.44
C PRO A 439 -24.40 11.22 -8.54
N GLU A 440 -24.02 10.84 -7.33
CA GLU A 440 -24.94 10.41 -6.28
C GLU A 440 -24.75 11.33 -5.06
N PRO A 441 -25.80 11.65 -4.31
CA PRO A 441 -25.67 12.37 -3.05
C PRO A 441 -24.75 11.60 -2.09
N SER A 442 -23.91 12.33 -1.35
CA SER A 442 -23.01 11.73 -0.36
C SER A 442 -23.78 10.99 0.74
N LEU A 443 -23.08 10.15 1.52
CA LEU A 443 -23.71 9.49 2.67
C LEU A 443 -24.29 10.52 3.64
N ALA A 444 -23.55 11.58 3.94
CA ALA A 444 -23.99 12.63 4.85
C ALA A 444 -25.23 13.36 4.33
N GLU A 445 -25.32 13.66 3.02
CA GLU A 445 -26.49 14.28 2.41
C GLU A 445 -27.71 13.37 2.50
N ARG A 446 -27.59 12.12 2.16
CA ARG A 446 -28.68 11.12 2.26
C ARG A 446 -29.15 10.95 3.71
N MET A 447 -28.22 10.89 4.67
CA MET A 447 -28.56 10.80 6.10
C MET A 447 -29.20 12.09 6.61
N ARG A 448 -28.72 13.26 6.17
CA ARG A 448 -29.31 14.58 6.49
C ARG A 448 -30.79 14.62 6.08
N ASP A 449 -31.09 14.22 4.84
CA ASP A 449 -32.46 14.21 4.32
C ASP A 449 -33.37 13.27 5.11
N ALA A 450 -32.89 12.08 5.46
CA ALA A 450 -33.62 11.14 6.31
C ALA A 450 -33.89 11.73 7.72
N PHE A 451 -32.87 12.35 8.34
CA PHE A 451 -33.06 13.04 9.62
C PHE A 451 -34.04 14.20 9.48
N ALA A 452 -34.00 15.02 8.44
CA ALA A 452 -34.92 16.10 8.19
C ALA A 452 -36.36 15.60 8.05
N ALA A 453 -36.59 14.45 7.45
CA ALA A 453 -37.88 13.77 7.34
C ALA A 453 -38.34 13.09 8.66
N GLY A 454 -37.53 13.13 9.72
CA GLY A 454 -37.85 12.48 11.00
C GLY A 454 -37.54 10.98 11.04
N ASP A 455 -36.96 10.42 9.97
CA ASP A 455 -36.59 8.99 9.86
C ASP A 455 -35.17 8.72 10.35
N SER A 456 -34.98 8.80 11.66
CA SER A 456 -33.68 8.50 12.26
C SER A 456 -33.24 7.03 12.04
N ALA A 457 -34.18 6.09 12.01
CA ALA A 457 -33.89 4.67 11.77
C ALA A 457 -33.46 4.46 10.32
N GLY A 458 -34.09 5.13 9.36
CA GLY A 458 -33.70 5.13 7.95
C GLY A 458 -32.30 5.70 7.76
N ALA A 459 -31.95 6.79 8.42
CA ALA A 459 -30.60 7.37 8.37
C ALA A 459 -29.51 6.36 8.80
N LEU A 460 -29.72 5.62 9.89
CA LEU A 460 -28.77 4.60 10.35
C LEU A 460 -28.69 3.39 9.39
N LYS A 461 -29.82 3.01 8.76
CA LYS A 461 -29.82 1.96 7.73
C LYS A 461 -29.05 2.38 6.47
N LEU A 462 -29.13 3.65 6.06
CA LEU A 462 -28.35 4.19 4.96
C LEU A 462 -26.84 4.06 5.21
N HIS A 463 -26.39 4.39 6.43
CA HIS A 463 -24.98 4.18 6.82
C HIS A 463 -24.56 2.70 6.68
N LEU A 464 -25.34 1.78 7.25
CA LEU A 464 -25.04 0.35 7.17
C LEU A 464 -24.99 -0.14 5.72
N ALA A 465 -25.96 0.25 4.90
CA ALA A 465 -26.00 -0.10 3.48
C ALA A 465 -24.77 0.43 2.72
N TYR A 466 -24.37 1.67 3.01
CA TYR A 466 -23.18 2.29 2.41
C TYR A 466 -21.89 1.54 2.78
N LYS A 467 -21.70 1.23 4.06
CA LYS A 467 -20.49 0.52 4.54
C LYS A 467 -20.41 -0.95 4.11
N THR A 468 -21.54 -1.55 3.73
CA THR A 468 -21.58 -2.92 3.21
C THR A 468 -21.53 -3.00 1.68
N ASP A 469 -21.66 -1.87 0.97
CA ASP A 469 -21.49 -1.82 -0.47
C ASP A 469 -20.00 -1.93 -0.83
N PRO A 470 -19.60 -2.96 -1.62
CA PRO A 470 -18.20 -3.14 -2.02
C PRO A 470 -17.58 -1.93 -2.76
N ARG A 471 -18.40 -1.07 -3.39
CA ARG A 471 -17.92 0.14 -4.07
C ARG A 471 -17.36 1.17 -3.09
N HIS A 472 -17.82 1.16 -1.84
CA HIS A 472 -17.41 2.09 -0.78
C HIS A 472 -16.45 1.46 0.25
N ALA A 473 -15.87 0.29 -0.05
CA ALA A 473 -15.01 -0.46 0.88
C ALA A 473 -13.82 0.34 1.44
N TYR A 474 -13.39 1.39 0.74
CA TYR A 474 -12.24 2.22 1.10
C TYR A 474 -12.58 3.71 1.26
N THR A 475 -13.84 4.09 1.14
CA THR A 475 -14.26 5.49 1.25
C THR A 475 -14.10 5.97 2.69
N ASP A 476 -13.39 7.08 2.83
CA ASP A 476 -13.21 7.76 4.12
C ASP A 476 -14.41 8.69 4.36
N THR A 477 -15.22 8.35 5.36
CA THR A 477 -16.43 9.11 5.71
C THR A 477 -16.24 9.99 6.96
N GLU A 478 -15.01 10.08 7.51
CA GLU A 478 -14.77 10.78 8.78
C GLU A 478 -15.22 12.24 8.73
N VAL A 479 -14.75 12.97 7.72
CA VAL A 479 -14.99 14.42 7.61
C VAL A 479 -16.48 14.72 7.39
N GLU A 480 -17.13 14.00 6.48
CA GLU A 480 -18.53 14.25 6.15
C GLU A 480 -19.49 13.89 7.30
N LEU A 481 -19.25 12.77 7.99
CA LEU A 481 -20.06 12.39 9.16
C LEU A 481 -19.79 13.30 10.34
N ASN A 482 -18.56 13.77 10.52
CA ASN A 482 -18.23 14.77 11.53
C ASN A 482 -18.99 16.08 11.29
N ALA A 483 -18.96 16.57 10.05
CA ALA A 483 -19.69 17.78 9.65
C ALA A 483 -21.20 17.64 9.88
N LEU A 484 -21.80 16.49 9.51
CA LEU A 484 -23.22 16.20 9.76
C LEU A 484 -23.52 16.16 11.27
N GLY A 485 -22.65 15.57 12.08
CA GLY A 485 -22.78 15.57 13.53
C GLY A 485 -22.87 16.98 14.11
N TYR A 486 -21.96 17.87 13.73
CA TYR A 486 -21.95 19.26 14.14
C TYR A 486 -23.15 20.06 13.59
N GLU A 487 -23.61 19.78 12.39
CA GLU A 487 -24.83 20.38 11.85
C GLU A 487 -26.03 20.04 12.72
N LEU A 488 -26.19 18.76 13.10
CA LEU A 488 -27.28 18.30 13.98
C LEU A 488 -27.19 18.91 15.40
N LEU A 489 -25.96 19.07 15.93
CA LEU A 489 -25.73 19.77 17.22
C LEU A 489 -26.23 21.22 17.16
N ARG A 490 -25.86 21.97 16.12
CA ARG A 490 -26.31 23.35 15.92
C ARG A 490 -27.85 23.48 15.80
N GLN A 491 -28.49 22.41 15.30
CA GLN A 491 -29.96 22.33 15.24
C GLN A 491 -30.62 21.90 16.57
N GLY A 492 -29.83 21.65 17.63
CA GLY A 492 -30.32 21.14 18.92
C GLY A 492 -30.73 19.66 18.89
N ARG A 493 -30.41 18.93 17.85
CA ARG A 493 -30.80 17.53 17.64
C ARG A 493 -29.75 16.57 18.24
N HIS A 494 -29.50 16.72 19.56
CA HIS A 494 -28.40 16.02 20.25
C HIS A 494 -28.42 14.49 20.10
N VAL A 495 -29.62 13.86 20.13
CA VAL A 495 -29.72 12.39 19.98
C VAL A 495 -29.24 11.94 18.60
N ALA A 496 -29.65 12.64 17.55
CA ALA A 496 -29.22 12.34 16.18
C ALA A 496 -27.72 12.60 15.98
N ALA A 497 -27.22 13.73 16.52
CA ALA A 497 -25.81 14.09 16.47
C ALA A 497 -24.92 13.02 17.14
N ILE A 498 -25.30 12.59 18.35
CA ILE A 498 -24.59 11.53 19.07
C ILE A 498 -24.60 10.25 18.25
N ALA A 499 -25.72 9.85 17.65
CA ALA A 499 -25.81 8.64 16.86
C ALA A 499 -24.86 8.69 15.64
N VAL A 500 -24.81 9.81 14.90
CA VAL A 500 -23.89 10.00 13.77
C VAL A 500 -22.43 9.97 14.21
N LEU A 501 -22.08 10.69 15.30
CA LEU A 501 -20.70 10.75 15.80
C LEU A 501 -20.25 9.43 16.45
N GLN A 502 -21.18 8.63 17.00
CA GLN A 502 -20.88 7.25 17.39
C GLN A 502 -20.52 6.37 16.20
N LEU A 503 -21.28 6.45 15.09
CA LEU A 503 -20.94 5.75 13.85
C LEU A 503 -19.56 6.20 13.34
N ASN A 504 -19.30 7.51 13.32
CA ASN A 504 -18.03 8.06 12.89
C ASN A 504 -16.85 7.53 13.73
N SER A 505 -16.97 7.54 15.06
CA SER A 505 -15.91 7.01 15.94
C SER A 505 -15.75 5.49 15.86
N ALA A 506 -16.81 4.74 15.54
CA ALA A 506 -16.77 3.30 15.31
C ALA A 506 -16.09 2.94 13.98
N ASP A 507 -16.35 3.72 12.93
CA ASP A 507 -15.72 3.57 11.61
C ASP A 507 -14.24 3.99 11.63
N HIS A 508 -13.88 4.97 12.48
CA HIS A 508 -12.55 5.56 12.58
C HIS A 508 -11.93 5.41 13.99
N PRO A 509 -11.69 4.15 14.47
CA PRO A 509 -11.28 3.89 15.86
C PRO A 509 -9.87 4.41 16.20
N GLY A 510 -9.10 4.83 15.20
CA GLY A 510 -7.78 5.47 15.33
C GLY A 510 -7.80 6.99 15.28
N SER A 511 -8.95 7.62 15.06
CA SER A 511 -9.07 9.08 14.95
C SER A 511 -9.33 9.74 16.32
N SER A 512 -8.37 10.54 16.79
CA SER A 512 -8.56 11.39 17.97
C SER A 512 -9.69 12.40 17.75
N ASN A 513 -9.82 12.96 16.55
CA ASN A 513 -10.84 13.93 16.18
C ASN A 513 -12.26 13.36 16.26
N ALA A 514 -12.47 12.12 15.81
CA ALA A 514 -13.79 11.49 15.87
C ALA A 514 -14.27 11.29 17.33
N PHE A 515 -13.36 10.91 18.24
CA PHE A 515 -13.69 10.77 19.66
C PHE A 515 -13.83 12.12 20.38
N ASP A 516 -13.06 13.13 19.99
CA ASP A 516 -13.17 14.49 20.52
C ASP A 516 -14.54 15.08 20.18
N SER A 517 -14.97 14.99 18.94
CA SER A 517 -16.29 15.44 18.46
C SER A 517 -17.44 14.70 19.14
N LEU A 518 -17.30 13.39 19.36
CA LEU A 518 -18.27 12.60 20.11
C LEU A 518 -18.35 13.05 21.59
N GLY A 519 -17.21 13.37 22.20
CA GLY A 519 -17.11 13.93 23.54
C GLY A 519 -17.88 15.25 23.66
N GLU A 520 -17.72 16.13 22.67
CA GLU A 520 -18.45 17.40 22.62
C GLU A 520 -19.98 17.20 22.51
N ALA A 521 -20.42 16.27 21.67
CA ALA A 521 -21.84 15.95 21.51
C ALA A 521 -22.46 15.42 22.82
N TYR A 522 -21.74 14.53 23.53
CA TYR A 522 -22.18 14.07 24.84
C TYR A 522 -22.22 15.19 25.87
N MET A 523 -21.21 16.07 25.87
CA MET A 523 -21.17 17.22 26.78
C MET A 523 -22.34 18.15 26.55
N GLN A 524 -22.67 18.52 25.31
CA GLN A 524 -23.81 19.36 24.97
C GLN A 524 -25.17 18.71 25.31
N ALA A 525 -25.23 17.38 25.29
CA ALA A 525 -26.41 16.62 25.71
C ALA A 525 -26.52 16.41 27.25
N GLY A 526 -25.57 16.93 28.05
CA GLY A 526 -25.51 16.74 29.50
C GLY A 526 -25.06 15.34 29.95
N ARG A 527 -24.52 14.53 29.04
CA ARG A 527 -24.06 13.15 29.30
C ARG A 527 -22.57 13.17 29.67
N HIS A 528 -22.26 13.68 30.86
CA HIS A 528 -20.90 13.99 31.29
C HIS A 528 -19.95 12.76 31.37
N ASP A 529 -20.46 11.62 31.86
CA ASP A 529 -19.63 10.41 31.98
C ASP A 529 -19.20 9.87 30.62
N GLU A 530 -20.07 9.92 29.61
CA GLU A 530 -19.75 9.53 28.24
C GLU A 530 -18.81 10.54 27.57
N ALA A 531 -18.98 11.82 27.84
CA ALA A 531 -18.07 12.86 27.36
C ALA A 531 -16.64 12.63 27.88
N VAL A 532 -16.51 12.36 29.19
CA VAL A 532 -15.19 12.04 29.81
C VAL A 532 -14.53 10.87 29.13
N ARG A 533 -15.24 9.75 28.95
CA ARG A 533 -14.67 8.56 28.27
C ARG A 533 -14.24 8.84 26.83
N SER A 534 -15.00 9.66 26.11
CA SER A 534 -14.68 10.01 24.71
C SER A 534 -13.43 10.88 24.63
N TYR A 535 -13.31 11.91 25.47
CA TYR A 535 -12.12 12.77 25.52
C TYR A 535 -10.87 12.02 26.03
N GLU A 536 -11.01 11.09 27.00
CA GLU A 536 -9.92 10.22 27.43
C GLU A 536 -9.42 9.35 26.26
N ARG A 537 -10.34 8.82 25.45
CA ARG A 537 -9.99 8.06 24.25
C ARG A 537 -9.29 8.93 23.21
N ALA A 538 -9.77 10.16 23.00
CA ALA A 538 -9.12 11.12 22.09
C ALA A 538 -7.67 11.41 22.52
N LEU A 539 -7.42 11.67 23.81
CA LEU A 539 -6.06 11.89 24.35
C LEU A 539 -5.18 10.64 24.30
N ALA A 540 -5.75 9.46 24.46
CA ALA A 540 -4.99 8.21 24.33
C ALA A 540 -4.51 7.99 22.88
N LEU A 541 -5.26 8.50 21.89
CA LEU A 541 -4.90 8.46 20.47
C LEU A 541 -3.96 9.59 20.07
N ASP A 542 -4.19 10.78 20.58
CA ASP A 542 -3.34 11.96 20.38
C ASP A 542 -3.13 12.70 21.71
N PRO A 543 -2.00 12.48 22.41
CA PRO A 543 -1.68 13.18 23.66
C PRO A 543 -1.55 14.71 23.51
N ALA A 544 -1.43 15.22 22.28
CA ALA A 544 -1.34 16.65 21.99
C ALA A 544 -2.73 17.29 21.70
N ASN A 545 -3.83 16.53 21.77
CA ASN A 545 -5.16 17.07 21.59
C ASN A 545 -5.52 18.01 22.75
N GLU A 546 -5.28 19.30 22.53
CA GLU A 546 -5.47 20.34 23.56
C GLU A 546 -6.94 20.55 23.90
N ASN A 547 -7.86 20.43 22.92
CA ASN A 547 -9.30 20.56 23.16
C ASN A 547 -9.81 19.48 24.12
N ALA A 548 -9.46 18.21 23.85
CA ALA A 548 -9.85 17.10 24.72
C ALA A 548 -9.31 17.28 26.17
N ARG A 549 -8.07 17.79 26.31
CA ARG A 549 -7.48 18.07 27.62
C ARG A 549 -8.25 19.14 28.39
N GLN A 550 -8.52 20.28 27.76
CA GLN A 550 -9.26 21.38 28.37
C GLN A 550 -10.68 20.98 28.76
N MET A 551 -11.36 20.21 27.89
CA MET A 551 -12.71 19.75 28.19
C MET A 551 -12.77 18.73 29.35
N LEU A 552 -11.78 17.83 29.44
CA LEU A 552 -11.66 16.94 30.61
C LEU A 552 -11.39 17.68 31.91
N GLU A 553 -10.52 18.68 31.91
CA GLU A 553 -10.27 19.51 33.09
C GLU A 553 -11.55 20.23 33.53
N LYS A 554 -12.30 20.79 32.60
CA LYS A 554 -13.57 21.45 32.85
C LYS A 554 -14.62 20.51 33.44
N LEU A 555 -14.77 19.30 32.89
CA LEU A 555 -15.73 18.30 33.37
C LEU A 555 -15.34 17.76 34.77
N ARG A 556 -14.05 17.59 35.07
CA ARG A 556 -13.53 17.10 36.35
C ARG A 556 -13.51 18.19 37.43
N GLY A 557 -13.38 19.45 37.02
CA GLY A 557 -13.34 20.60 37.94
C GLY A 557 -14.72 21.03 38.51
N GLY A 558 -15.81 20.38 38.13
CA GLY A 558 -17.16 20.63 38.69
C GLY A 558 -17.79 21.97 38.31
N ALA A 559 -17.29 22.69 37.30
CA ALA A 559 -17.93 23.90 36.78
C ALA A 559 -19.14 23.52 35.95
N ALA A 560 -20.34 23.99 36.35
CA ALA A 560 -21.57 23.85 35.58
C ALA A 560 -21.33 24.38 34.15
N VAL A 561 -21.44 23.50 33.18
CA VAL A 561 -21.26 23.84 31.76
C VAL A 561 -22.53 24.59 31.31
N THR A 562 -22.46 25.90 31.30
CA THR A 562 -23.45 26.70 30.56
C THR A 562 -23.16 26.49 29.08
N PRO A 563 -24.14 26.18 28.20
CA PRO A 563 -23.91 26.03 26.77
C PRO A 563 -23.25 27.32 26.27
N ALA A 564 -22.00 27.20 25.83
CA ALA A 564 -21.29 28.31 25.18
C ALA A 564 -22.03 28.64 23.89
N GLY A 565 -22.44 29.90 23.78
CA GLY A 565 -22.98 30.43 22.54
C GLY A 565 -22.03 30.10 21.38
N ALA A 566 -22.63 29.78 20.25
CA ALA A 566 -22.02 29.33 19.03
C ALA A 566 -20.61 29.90 18.82
N LEU A 567 -19.59 29.03 18.79
CA LEU A 567 -18.27 29.38 18.28
C LEU A 567 -18.43 29.88 16.84
N PRO A 568 -17.79 30.99 16.46
CA PRO A 568 -17.88 31.47 15.09
C PRO A 568 -17.39 30.38 14.16
N ALA A 569 -18.16 30.10 13.11
CA ALA A 569 -17.74 29.26 12.03
C ALA A 569 -16.35 29.71 11.60
N ARG A 570 -15.37 28.82 11.61
CA ARG A 570 -14.11 29.07 10.91
C ARG A 570 -14.50 29.25 9.45
N SER A 571 -14.49 30.52 9.01
CA SER A 571 -14.69 30.85 7.61
C SER A 571 -13.54 30.21 6.82
N ASP A 572 -13.88 29.39 5.85
CA ASP A 572 -13.03 29.08 4.71
C ASP A 572 -12.82 30.38 3.91
N ALA A 573 -11.99 31.25 4.44
CA ALA A 573 -11.52 32.43 3.74
C ALA A 573 -9.99 32.37 3.78
N GLY A 574 -9.44 31.70 2.77
CA GLY A 574 -8.04 31.90 2.38
C GLY A 574 -7.82 33.36 2.06
N THR A 575 -7.44 34.16 3.04
CA THR A 575 -6.86 35.48 2.83
C THR A 575 -5.36 35.28 2.66
N THR A 576 -4.94 35.19 1.41
CA THR A 576 -3.54 35.37 1.03
C THR A 576 -3.13 36.79 1.38
N ALA A 577 -2.34 36.96 2.43
CA ALA A 577 -1.58 38.18 2.65
C ALA A 577 -0.51 38.30 1.56
N PRO A 578 -0.31 39.49 0.95
CA PRO A 578 0.73 39.67 -0.05
C PRO A 578 2.11 39.62 0.61
N LEU A 579 3.02 38.81 0.03
CA LEU A 579 4.43 38.79 0.39
C LEU A 579 5.07 40.17 0.09
N PRO A 580 5.95 40.69 0.94
CA PRO A 580 6.70 41.92 0.64
C PRO A 580 7.70 41.66 -0.47
N ARG A 581 7.74 42.56 -1.41
CA ARG A 581 8.76 42.62 -2.47
C ARG A 581 10.10 43.05 -1.84
N GLY A 582 11.09 42.23 -2.01
CA GLY A 582 12.49 42.49 -1.76
C GLY A 582 13.32 41.49 -2.53
#